data_730572e57a82c0626fa7d7540d196155
#
_entry.id   730572e57a82c0626fa7d7540d196155
#
_cell.length_a   1.000
_cell.length_b   1.000
_cell.length_c   1.000
_cell.angle_alpha   90.00
_cell.angle_beta   90.00
_cell.angle_gamma   90.00
#
_symmetry.space_group_name_H-M   'P 1'
#
loop_
_entity.id
_entity.type
_entity.pdbx_description
1 polymer ?
#
loop_
_entity_poly.entity_id
_entity_poly.type
_entity_poly.pdbx_seq_one_letter_code
_entity_poly.pdbx_strand_id
1 'polypeptide(L)'
;MKYFITLCFFIICSLVNGHLYSQIQQAPQRSEGDGPFERLIIRGVTVINSTGAPPIGPVDIVVEKNIIKQIKSVGYPGTPVMDKDRPKAGAGDKVMDCEGMYILPGFVDMHGHIGGQSQGTPAEYVFKLWLGHGITTIRDPASGNGVKWTMEHKAKSLKNEIAAPRILCYPAFGSGWDKPISTPEEARLWVRENAKNGADGIKFFGAAPEIFKAALDENKKLGLKSACHHAQLEVGRMNVMATAAAGLTTMEHWYGLPEALFDGQTLQDYPSDYNYNNEQHRFEEAGRLWKQAAKPGSERWNFVMNELLKMDFTLDPTFNIYDANRDLMRARQADWHKIYTLPSLWKFYAPSRISHGSYWFDWGTEQEIAWKENYKLWMQFVNEYKNKGGRVTAGSDSGFIYQLYGFGYIRELELLREAGFLPLEVIRAATLKGAEALGMVDKIGSIEIGKYADFVLLDENPLANIKVLYGTGTIKLNEKNEAERIGGVKYTIKDGIIYDAKKMLADVKAIVDRAKAENDGELLQPGEKKLKP
;
A
#
# COMPACT_ATOMS: atom_id res chain seq x y z
N MET A 1 18.44 8.39 41.52
CA MET A 1 18.18 9.27 40.41
C MET A 1 17.37 8.46 39.39
N LYS A 2 16.04 8.67 39.33
CA LYS A 2 15.10 7.83 38.58
C LYS A 2 15.13 8.26 37.13
N TYR A 3 15.57 7.38 36.25
CA TYR A 3 15.43 7.61 34.81
C TYR A 3 13.99 7.34 34.40
N PHE A 4 13.26 8.38 34.09
CA PHE A 4 12.03 8.34 33.32
C PHE A 4 12.42 8.10 31.87
N ILE A 5 12.36 6.84 31.41
CA ILE A 5 12.36 6.54 29.97
C ILE A 5 10.91 6.69 29.52
N THR A 6 10.63 7.80 28.86
CA THR A 6 9.33 8.10 28.27
C THR A 6 9.04 7.16 27.13
N LEU A 7 8.12 6.23 27.36
CA LEU A 7 7.53 5.37 26.33
C LEU A 7 6.60 6.24 25.48
N CYS A 8 7.14 6.95 24.50
CA CYS A 8 6.37 7.66 23.51
C CYS A 8 6.12 6.74 22.34
N PHE A 9 4.89 6.31 22.19
CA PHE A 9 4.24 6.25 20.88
C PHE A 9 3.17 5.17 20.81
N PHE A 10 2.00 5.61 20.65
CA PHE A 10 0.67 5.01 20.49
C PHE A 10 -0.23 4.96 21.74
N ILE A 11 0.14 5.54 22.89
CA ILE A 11 -0.73 5.58 24.08
C ILE A 11 -0.95 7.02 24.60
N ILE A 12 -0.96 8.04 23.77
CA ILE A 12 -1.40 9.37 24.20
C ILE A 12 -2.62 9.80 23.38
N CYS A 13 -3.68 9.00 23.46
CA CYS A 13 -5.06 9.44 23.20
C CYS A 13 -6.07 8.80 24.18
N SER A 14 -5.67 8.41 25.38
CA SER A 14 -6.61 7.76 26.30
C SER A 14 -6.72 8.35 27.71
N LEU A 15 -6.40 9.61 27.88
CA LEU A 15 -6.67 10.28 29.17
C LEU A 15 -7.22 11.70 28.95
N VAL A 16 -8.36 11.86 28.30
CA VAL A 16 -9.40 12.88 28.64
C VAL A 16 -10.66 12.55 27.82
N ASN A 17 -11.73 12.27 28.52
CA ASN A 17 -13.09 11.92 28.13
C ASN A 17 -13.39 10.43 27.99
N GLY A 18 -14.16 9.93 28.94
CA GLY A 18 -14.76 8.61 28.93
C GLY A 18 -15.81 8.47 27.81
N HIS A 19 -15.34 8.42 26.58
CA HIS A 19 -16.14 7.90 25.47
C HIS A 19 -15.93 6.39 25.48
N LEU A 20 -17.01 5.65 25.64
CA LEU A 20 -17.11 4.24 25.31
C LEU A 20 -16.53 4.05 23.91
N TYR A 21 -15.27 3.57 23.82
CA TYR A 21 -14.69 3.15 22.55
C TYR A 21 -15.55 2.00 22.05
N SER A 22 -16.35 2.26 21.02
CA SER A 22 -17.08 1.19 20.36
C SER A 22 -16.08 0.18 19.84
N GLN A 23 -16.39 -1.09 20.03
CA GLN A 23 -15.58 -2.19 19.50
C GLN A 23 -15.42 -1.98 17.99
N ILE A 24 -14.19 -2.17 17.46
CA ILE A 24 -13.93 -2.02 16.02
C ILE A 24 -14.88 -2.92 15.26
N GLN A 25 -15.62 -2.33 14.31
CA GLN A 25 -16.63 -3.05 13.56
C GLN A 25 -16.00 -4.18 12.73
N GLN A 26 -16.47 -5.40 12.94
CA GLN A 26 -16.09 -6.56 12.14
C GLN A 26 -16.58 -6.38 10.70
N ALA A 27 -15.81 -6.89 9.73
CA ALA A 27 -16.31 -6.97 8.37
C ALA A 27 -17.51 -7.94 8.30
N PRO A 28 -18.58 -7.60 7.57
CA PRO A 28 -19.72 -8.48 7.40
C PRO A 28 -19.35 -9.77 6.66
N GLN A 29 -20.17 -10.80 6.81
CA GLN A 29 -20.05 -11.99 5.99
C GLN A 29 -20.23 -11.63 4.51
N ARG A 30 -19.46 -12.24 3.64
CA ARG A 30 -19.47 -11.98 2.21
C ARG A 30 -20.84 -12.27 1.60
N SER A 31 -21.42 -11.27 0.99
CA SER A 31 -22.62 -11.35 0.14
C SER A 31 -22.32 -10.96 -1.30
N GLU A 32 -21.11 -10.45 -1.57
CA GLU A 32 -20.64 -9.97 -2.85
C GLU A 32 -19.69 -10.97 -3.52
N GLY A 33 -19.51 -10.78 -4.83
CA GLY A 33 -18.65 -11.64 -5.64
C GLY A 33 -19.37 -12.88 -6.15
N ASP A 34 -19.11 -13.23 -7.41
CA ASP A 34 -19.62 -14.40 -8.11
C ASP A 34 -18.62 -15.55 -7.99
N GLY A 35 -19.05 -16.68 -7.48
CA GLY A 35 -18.18 -17.83 -7.21
C GLY A 35 -17.96 -18.13 -5.70
N PRO A 36 -17.07 -19.05 -5.34
CA PRO A 36 -16.11 -19.75 -6.22
C PRO A 36 -16.78 -20.71 -7.19
N PHE A 37 -16.10 -20.97 -8.33
CA PHE A 37 -16.53 -21.93 -9.35
C PHE A 37 -15.63 -23.16 -9.34
N GLU A 38 -16.19 -24.34 -9.67
CA GLU A 38 -15.35 -25.52 -9.91
C GLU A 38 -14.43 -25.28 -11.12
N ARG A 39 -14.96 -24.57 -12.14
CA ARG A 39 -14.19 -24.19 -13.31
C ARG A 39 -14.66 -22.85 -13.88
N LEU A 40 -13.69 -21.94 -14.08
CA LEU A 40 -13.90 -20.63 -14.70
C LEU A 40 -13.03 -20.54 -15.97
N ILE A 41 -13.62 -20.09 -17.07
CA ILE A 41 -12.93 -19.85 -18.34
C ILE A 41 -13.04 -18.36 -18.67
N ILE A 42 -11.90 -17.66 -18.72
CA ILE A 42 -11.81 -16.25 -19.13
C ILE A 42 -11.31 -16.25 -20.58
N ARG A 43 -12.12 -15.70 -21.50
CA ARG A 43 -11.90 -15.81 -22.93
C ARG A 43 -11.40 -14.54 -23.58
N GLY A 44 -10.40 -14.68 -24.45
CA GLY A 44 -10.01 -13.67 -25.44
C GLY A 44 -9.25 -12.46 -24.90
N VAL A 45 -8.68 -12.55 -23.72
CA VAL A 45 -7.98 -11.44 -23.07
C VAL A 45 -6.59 -11.18 -23.66
N THR A 46 -6.12 -9.93 -23.54
CA THR A 46 -4.69 -9.58 -23.66
C THR A 46 -4.04 -9.64 -22.29
N VAL A 47 -3.11 -10.56 -22.09
CA VAL A 47 -2.38 -10.76 -20.83
C VAL A 47 -1.21 -9.78 -20.76
N ILE A 48 -1.21 -8.93 -19.74
CA ILE A 48 -0.07 -8.09 -19.33
C ILE A 48 0.54 -8.75 -18.11
N ASN A 49 1.52 -9.62 -18.33
CA ASN A 49 2.16 -10.33 -17.23
C ASN A 49 3.29 -9.50 -16.60
N SER A 50 3.51 -9.71 -15.31
CA SER A 50 4.56 -9.04 -14.53
C SER A 50 5.95 -9.66 -14.68
N THR A 51 6.12 -10.70 -15.46
CA THR A 51 7.41 -11.37 -15.69
C THR A 51 8.42 -10.51 -16.46
N GLY A 52 7.94 -9.46 -17.13
CA GLY A 52 8.73 -8.62 -18.04
C GLY A 52 8.59 -9.02 -19.50
N ALA A 53 7.85 -10.11 -19.78
CA ALA A 53 7.47 -10.46 -21.15
C ALA A 53 6.50 -9.42 -21.73
N PRO A 54 6.52 -9.20 -23.06
CA PRO A 54 5.56 -8.31 -23.71
C PRO A 54 4.13 -8.85 -23.55
N PRO A 55 3.10 -7.98 -23.63
CA PRO A 55 1.71 -8.41 -23.62
C PRO A 55 1.41 -9.43 -24.73
N ILE A 56 0.58 -10.41 -24.43
CA ILE A 56 0.19 -11.46 -25.36
C ILE A 56 -1.34 -11.61 -25.38
N GLY A 57 -1.94 -11.71 -26.56
CA GLY A 57 -3.39 -11.91 -26.76
C GLY A 57 -3.75 -12.18 -28.22
N PRO A 58 -4.95 -12.72 -28.52
CA PRO A 58 -5.96 -13.16 -27.55
C PRO A 58 -5.57 -14.49 -26.86
N VAL A 59 -5.87 -14.58 -25.56
CA VAL A 59 -5.57 -15.73 -24.71
C VAL A 59 -6.83 -16.15 -23.95
N ASP A 60 -7.06 -17.46 -23.85
CA ASP A 60 -8.04 -18.03 -22.93
C ASP A 60 -7.32 -18.57 -21.68
N ILE A 61 -7.87 -18.27 -20.49
CA ILE A 61 -7.35 -18.73 -19.20
C ILE A 61 -8.38 -19.64 -18.55
N VAL A 62 -7.95 -20.84 -18.13
CA VAL A 62 -8.78 -21.78 -17.37
C VAL A 62 -8.33 -21.81 -15.92
N VAL A 63 -9.28 -21.58 -15.03
CA VAL A 63 -9.11 -21.67 -13.58
C VAL A 63 -9.94 -22.85 -13.08
N GLU A 64 -9.38 -23.71 -12.23
CA GLU A 64 -10.10 -24.73 -11.48
C GLU A 64 -10.03 -24.41 -10.01
N LYS A 65 -11.19 -24.22 -9.37
CA LYS A 65 -11.33 -23.68 -8.02
C LYS A 65 -10.66 -22.30 -7.94
N ASN A 66 -9.48 -22.22 -7.34
CA ASN A 66 -8.71 -20.97 -7.22
C ASN A 66 -7.34 -21.02 -7.92
N ILE A 67 -7.07 -22.05 -8.75
CA ILE A 67 -5.76 -22.28 -9.36
C ILE A 67 -5.84 -22.12 -10.89
N ILE A 68 -4.89 -21.37 -11.46
CA ILE A 68 -4.71 -21.27 -12.90
C ILE A 68 -4.23 -22.64 -13.42
N LYS A 69 -4.99 -23.27 -14.31
CA LYS A 69 -4.70 -24.59 -14.87
C LYS A 69 -4.22 -24.56 -16.29
N GLN A 70 -4.69 -23.61 -17.08
CA GLN A 70 -4.31 -23.49 -18.47
C GLN A 70 -4.27 -22.04 -18.91
N ILE A 71 -3.31 -21.71 -19.76
CA ILE A 71 -3.18 -20.44 -20.47
C ILE A 71 -2.95 -20.82 -21.93
N LYS A 72 -3.87 -20.41 -22.82
CA LYS A 72 -3.83 -20.84 -24.21
C LYS A 72 -4.01 -19.67 -25.17
N SER A 73 -3.05 -19.44 -26.07
CA SER A 73 -3.24 -18.54 -27.19
C SER A 73 -4.29 -19.13 -28.14
N VAL A 74 -5.26 -18.33 -28.57
CA VAL A 74 -6.42 -18.78 -29.35
C VAL A 74 -6.55 -18.04 -30.68
N GLY A 75 -5.57 -17.23 -31.04
CA GLY A 75 -5.55 -16.47 -32.29
C GLY A 75 -4.42 -15.45 -32.33
N TYR A 76 -4.57 -14.50 -33.25
CA TYR A 76 -3.65 -13.37 -33.43
C TYR A 76 -4.45 -12.06 -33.41
N PRO A 77 -3.85 -10.93 -32.97
CA PRO A 77 -4.53 -9.63 -32.99
C PRO A 77 -5.07 -9.30 -34.41
N GLY A 78 -6.34 -8.84 -34.45
CA GLY A 78 -6.99 -8.44 -35.69
C GLY A 78 -7.45 -9.58 -36.60
N THR A 79 -7.34 -10.84 -36.16
CA THR A 79 -7.87 -12.01 -36.87
C THR A 79 -8.97 -12.68 -36.05
N PRO A 80 -9.96 -13.34 -36.71
CA PRO A 80 -10.97 -14.10 -35.99
C PRO A 80 -10.34 -15.19 -35.12
N VAL A 81 -10.85 -15.32 -33.91
CA VAL A 81 -10.43 -16.37 -32.97
C VAL A 81 -10.83 -17.74 -33.51
N MET A 82 -9.94 -18.71 -33.43
CA MET A 82 -10.22 -20.08 -33.90
C MET A 82 -10.90 -20.88 -32.79
N ASP A 83 -12.22 -21.02 -32.84
CA ASP A 83 -13.04 -21.72 -31.83
C ASP A 83 -12.59 -23.17 -31.57
N LYS A 84 -12.07 -23.86 -32.59
CA LYS A 84 -11.54 -25.25 -32.45
C LYS A 84 -10.39 -25.35 -31.44
N ASP A 85 -9.67 -24.27 -31.22
CA ASP A 85 -8.49 -24.23 -30.34
C ASP A 85 -8.83 -23.77 -28.91
N ARG A 86 -10.06 -23.30 -28.69
CA ARG A 86 -10.50 -22.81 -27.37
C ARG A 86 -10.75 -23.96 -26.38
N PRO A 87 -10.50 -23.74 -25.07
CA PRO A 87 -10.97 -24.65 -24.04
C PRO A 87 -12.49 -24.81 -24.10
N LYS A 88 -12.96 -26.07 -24.22
CA LYS A 88 -14.40 -26.36 -24.29
C LYS A 88 -15.02 -26.14 -22.91
N ALA A 89 -16.14 -25.42 -22.86
CA ALA A 89 -16.95 -25.29 -21.66
C ALA A 89 -17.81 -26.57 -21.46
N GLY A 90 -17.83 -27.05 -20.23
CA GLY A 90 -18.72 -28.12 -19.78
C GLY A 90 -19.98 -27.58 -19.10
N ALA A 91 -20.92 -28.49 -18.79
CA ALA A 91 -22.08 -28.14 -18.00
C ALA A 91 -21.63 -27.71 -16.59
N GLY A 92 -22.04 -26.51 -16.15
CA GLY A 92 -21.66 -25.94 -14.85
C GLY A 92 -20.40 -25.07 -14.84
N ASP A 93 -19.68 -24.97 -15.96
CA ASP A 93 -18.56 -24.05 -16.08
C ASP A 93 -19.04 -22.59 -16.14
N LYS A 94 -18.35 -21.70 -15.45
CA LYS A 94 -18.51 -20.27 -15.65
C LYS A 94 -17.64 -19.82 -16.81
N VAL A 95 -18.23 -19.16 -17.79
CA VAL A 95 -17.50 -18.56 -18.91
C VAL A 95 -17.66 -17.05 -18.85
N MET A 96 -16.55 -16.33 -18.90
CA MET A 96 -16.49 -14.89 -19.06
C MET A 96 -15.99 -14.59 -20.47
N ASP A 97 -16.80 -13.91 -21.27
CA ASP A 97 -16.34 -13.34 -22.53
C ASP A 97 -15.66 -11.99 -22.23
N CYS A 98 -14.35 -11.96 -22.47
CA CYS A 98 -13.49 -10.81 -22.17
C CYS A 98 -12.66 -10.42 -23.40
N GLU A 99 -13.19 -10.69 -24.60
CA GLU A 99 -12.51 -10.35 -25.87
C GLU A 99 -12.27 -8.83 -25.93
N GLY A 100 -11.02 -8.47 -26.26
CA GLY A 100 -10.58 -7.07 -26.30
C GLY A 100 -10.19 -6.47 -24.95
N MET A 101 -10.43 -7.16 -23.83
CA MET A 101 -10.03 -6.72 -22.49
C MET A 101 -8.57 -7.03 -22.20
N TYR A 102 -8.03 -6.31 -21.22
CA TYR A 102 -6.70 -6.54 -20.65
C TYR A 102 -6.82 -7.21 -19.28
N ILE A 103 -5.92 -8.17 -19.02
CA ILE A 103 -5.83 -8.86 -17.74
C ILE A 103 -4.42 -8.74 -17.16
N LEU A 104 -4.33 -8.38 -15.88
CA LEU A 104 -3.09 -8.28 -15.10
C LEU A 104 -3.17 -9.21 -13.89
N PRO A 105 -2.03 -9.59 -13.28
CA PRO A 105 -2.07 -10.19 -11.94
C PRO A 105 -2.72 -9.25 -10.94
N GLY A 106 -3.39 -9.80 -9.94
CA GLY A 106 -3.93 -9.01 -8.83
C GLY A 106 -2.86 -8.20 -8.11
N PHE A 107 -3.18 -6.97 -7.76
CA PHE A 107 -2.23 -6.06 -7.12
C PHE A 107 -1.93 -6.46 -5.69
N VAL A 108 -0.70 -6.15 -5.26
CA VAL A 108 -0.17 -6.37 -3.92
C VAL A 108 0.16 -5.03 -3.29
N ASP A 109 -0.64 -4.55 -2.35
CA ASP A 109 -0.35 -3.35 -1.57
C ASP A 109 0.56 -3.72 -0.39
N MET A 110 1.82 -3.29 -0.46
CA MET A 110 2.84 -3.63 0.53
C MET A 110 2.76 -2.77 1.79
N HIS A 111 1.87 -1.76 1.83
CA HIS A 111 1.64 -0.91 2.98
C HIS A 111 0.16 -0.54 3.11
N GLY A 112 -0.67 -1.56 3.41
CA GLY A 112 -2.11 -1.43 3.45
C GLY A 112 -2.66 -1.45 4.88
N HIS A 113 -2.91 -0.29 5.48
CA HIS A 113 -3.59 -0.19 6.76
C HIS A 113 -5.08 -0.48 6.64
N ILE A 114 -5.63 -1.38 7.48
CA ILE A 114 -7.06 -1.73 7.47
C ILE A 114 -7.88 -0.69 8.26
N GLY A 115 -7.69 0.60 8.00
CA GLY A 115 -8.39 1.65 8.72
C GLY A 115 -8.14 1.62 10.23
N GLY A 116 -9.13 2.05 11.00
CA GLY A 116 -9.06 1.97 12.46
C GLY A 116 -9.96 2.96 13.17
N GLN A 117 -9.91 2.91 14.50
CA GLN A 117 -10.75 3.78 15.35
C GLN A 117 -10.42 5.27 15.15
N SER A 118 -9.14 5.62 15.02
CA SER A 118 -8.72 7.01 14.84
C SER A 118 -9.26 7.64 13.56
N GLN A 119 -9.32 6.85 12.46
CA GLN A 119 -9.89 7.28 11.19
C GLN A 119 -11.42 7.13 11.15
N GLY A 120 -12.01 6.35 12.06
CA GLY A 120 -13.44 6.04 12.05
C GLY A 120 -13.88 5.29 10.78
N THR A 121 -13.03 4.41 10.26
CA THR A 121 -13.26 3.68 9.01
C THR A 121 -13.62 2.22 9.28
N PRO A 122 -14.82 1.75 8.87
CA PRO A 122 -15.17 0.33 8.94
C PRO A 122 -14.30 -0.52 8.00
N ALA A 123 -14.00 -1.76 8.39
CA ALA A 123 -13.21 -2.68 7.57
C ALA A 123 -13.85 -2.95 6.19
N GLU A 124 -15.17 -3.12 6.14
CA GLU A 124 -15.92 -3.29 4.89
C GLU A 124 -15.66 -2.19 3.88
N TYR A 125 -15.68 -0.94 4.34
CA TYR A 125 -15.41 0.24 3.51
C TYR A 125 -14.00 0.18 2.89
N VAL A 126 -12.98 -0.14 3.70
CA VAL A 126 -11.60 -0.25 3.25
C VAL A 126 -11.43 -1.41 2.27
N PHE A 127 -11.97 -2.58 2.57
CA PHE A 127 -11.86 -3.77 1.72
C PHE A 127 -12.53 -3.58 0.36
N LYS A 128 -13.73 -2.96 0.34
CA LYS A 128 -14.43 -2.67 -0.93
C LYS A 128 -13.69 -1.64 -1.77
N LEU A 129 -13.05 -0.64 -1.16
CA LEU A 129 -12.17 0.30 -1.88
C LEU A 129 -10.97 -0.43 -2.51
N TRP A 130 -10.33 -1.34 -1.80
CA TRP A 130 -9.23 -2.13 -2.36
C TRP A 130 -9.69 -3.04 -3.50
N LEU A 131 -10.75 -3.81 -3.31
CA LEU A 131 -11.30 -4.66 -4.36
C LEU A 131 -11.80 -3.84 -5.57
N GLY A 132 -12.32 -2.63 -5.35
CA GLY A 132 -12.70 -1.71 -6.40
C GLY A 132 -11.52 -1.18 -7.24
N HIS A 133 -10.28 -1.38 -6.77
CA HIS A 133 -9.05 -0.93 -7.42
C HIS A 133 -8.08 -2.07 -7.79
N GLY A 134 -8.54 -3.33 -7.80
CA GLY A 134 -7.73 -4.46 -8.24
C GLY A 134 -6.76 -5.02 -7.20
N ILE A 135 -6.82 -4.58 -5.95
CA ILE A 135 -5.91 -5.04 -4.90
C ILE A 135 -6.45 -6.35 -4.34
N THR A 136 -5.69 -7.44 -4.51
CA THR A 136 -6.06 -8.80 -4.08
C THR A 136 -5.26 -9.30 -2.89
N THR A 137 -4.15 -8.63 -2.57
CA THR A 137 -3.29 -8.97 -1.43
C THR A 137 -2.79 -7.69 -0.77
N ILE A 138 -2.81 -7.65 0.56
CA ILE A 138 -2.23 -6.55 1.34
C ILE A 138 -1.29 -7.07 2.42
N ARG A 139 -0.25 -6.33 2.71
CA ARG A 139 0.50 -6.44 3.96
C ARG A 139 -0.02 -5.35 4.89
N ASP A 140 -0.56 -5.77 6.07
CA ASP A 140 -1.01 -4.84 7.12
C ASP A 140 0.16 -4.58 8.09
N PRO A 141 0.91 -3.47 7.93
CA PRO A 141 2.03 -3.14 8.78
C PRO A 141 1.53 -2.43 10.05
N ALA A 142 1.87 -2.97 11.20
CA ALA A 142 1.52 -2.53 12.54
C ALA A 142 0.17 -3.02 13.09
N SER A 143 -0.73 -3.57 12.29
CA SER A 143 -2.02 -4.11 12.74
C SER A 143 -2.80 -3.13 13.62
N GLY A 144 -3.11 -1.93 13.07
CA GLY A 144 -3.69 -0.81 13.82
C GLY A 144 -5.00 -1.11 14.56
N ASN A 145 -5.74 -2.14 14.12
CA ASN A 145 -6.94 -2.64 14.79
C ASN A 145 -6.64 -3.68 15.89
N GLY A 146 -5.36 -3.94 16.15
CA GLY A 146 -4.88 -4.97 17.07
C GLY A 146 -4.64 -6.32 16.39
N VAL A 147 -3.60 -7.01 16.85
CA VAL A 147 -3.11 -8.26 16.25
C VAL A 147 -4.21 -9.33 16.18
N LYS A 148 -4.96 -9.52 17.27
CA LYS A 148 -6.05 -10.50 17.33
C LYS A 148 -7.10 -10.24 16.25
N TRP A 149 -7.54 -8.99 16.14
CA TRP A 149 -8.53 -8.58 15.15
C TRP A 149 -8.02 -8.83 13.72
N THR A 150 -6.78 -8.43 13.43
CA THR A 150 -6.17 -8.63 12.09
C THR A 150 -6.03 -10.12 11.77
N MET A 151 -5.64 -10.96 12.74
CA MET A 151 -5.55 -12.41 12.55
C MET A 151 -6.89 -13.08 12.28
N GLU A 152 -7.96 -12.63 12.96
CA GLU A 152 -9.33 -13.11 12.70
C GLU A 152 -9.77 -12.75 11.27
N HIS A 153 -9.53 -11.52 10.82
CA HIS A 153 -9.86 -11.08 9.46
C HIS A 153 -8.99 -11.75 8.39
N LYS A 154 -7.71 -11.99 8.67
CA LYS A 154 -6.84 -12.82 7.84
C LYS A 154 -7.43 -14.21 7.62
N ALA A 155 -7.85 -14.88 8.71
CA ALA A 155 -8.45 -16.21 8.63
C ALA A 155 -9.76 -16.21 7.83
N LYS A 156 -10.64 -15.23 8.05
CA LYS A 156 -11.89 -15.06 7.29
C LYS A 156 -11.63 -14.76 5.80
N SER A 157 -10.65 -13.91 5.50
CA SER A 157 -10.28 -13.60 4.11
C SER A 157 -9.70 -14.81 3.38
N LEU A 158 -8.86 -15.63 4.04
CA LEU A 158 -8.31 -16.85 3.46
C LEU A 158 -9.39 -17.88 3.12
N LYS A 159 -10.48 -17.91 3.87
CA LYS A 159 -11.64 -18.78 3.61
C LYS A 159 -12.69 -18.12 2.70
N ASN A 160 -12.44 -16.90 2.24
CA ASN A 160 -13.40 -16.11 1.48
C ASN A 160 -14.74 -15.90 2.19
N GLU A 161 -14.74 -15.87 3.52
CA GLU A 161 -15.93 -15.60 4.35
C GLU A 161 -16.31 -14.11 4.35
N ILE A 162 -15.36 -13.24 3.99
CA ILE A 162 -15.53 -11.78 3.85
C ILE A 162 -15.05 -11.33 2.48
N ALA A 163 -15.63 -10.24 1.96
CA ALA A 163 -15.18 -9.60 0.72
C ALA A 163 -13.95 -8.72 1.04
N ALA A 164 -12.75 -9.31 0.99
CA ALA A 164 -11.50 -8.66 1.36
C ALA A 164 -10.32 -9.19 0.53
N PRO A 165 -9.27 -8.39 0.31
CA PRO A 165 -7.98 -8.88 -0.15
C PRO A 165 -7.41 -9.93 0.80
N ARG A 166 -6.46 -10.74 0.36
CA ARG A 166 -5.62 -11.59 1.22
C ARG A 166 -4.81 -10.70 2.15
N ILE A 167 -4.84 -10.98 3.46
CA ILE A 167 -4.21 -10.16 4.49
C ILE A 167 -2.96 -10.87 5.01
N LEU A 168 -1.82 -10.17 5.00
CA LEU A 168 -0.62 -10.58 5.70
C LEU A 168 -0.44 -9.68 6.93
N CYS A 169 -0.38 -10.30 8.10
CA CYS A 169 -0.34 -9.60 9.39
C CYS A 169 1.09 -9.38 9.85
N TYR A 170 1.50 -8.12 10.01
CA TYR A 170 2.80 -7.68 10.53
C TYR A 170 2.59 -6.86 11.81
N PRO A 171 2.52 -7.49 13.00
CA PRO A 171 2.37 -6.77 14.26
C PRO A 171 3.46 -5.73 14.47
N ALA A 172 3.11 -4.58 15.07
CA ALA A 172 4.10 -3.62 15.52
C ALA A 172 4.94 -4.21 16.65
N PHE A 173 6.26 -4.11 16.54
CA PHE A 173 7.18 -4.64 17.55
C PHE A 173 6.88 -4.08 18.95
N GLY A 174 6.68 -4.96 19.92
CA GLY A 174 6.29 -4.64 21.28
C GLY A 174 4.79 -4.50 21.53
N SER A 175 3.94 -4.52 20.48
CA SER A 175 2.49 -4.44 20.68
C SER A 175 1.96 -5.67 21.44
N GLY A 176 0.94 -5.44 22.29
CA GLY A 176 0.30 -6.50 23.06
C GLY A 176 1.09 -6.98 24.29
N TRP A 177 2.22 -6.34 24.62
CA TRP A 177 2.93 -6.58 25.89
C TRP A 177 2.59 -5.53 26.93
N ASP A 178 2.52 -5.95 28.19
CA ASP A 178 2.12 -5.09 29.30
C ASP A 178 3.22 -4.09 29.71
N LYS A 179 4.44 -4.32 29.26
CA LYS A 179 5.62 -3.48 29.53
C LYS A 179 6.49 -3.32 28.28
N PRO A 180 7.32 -2.26 28.22
CA PRO A 180 8.30 -2.11 27.16
C PRO A 180 9.28 -3.30 27.12
N ILE A 181 9.64 -3.73 25.90
CA ILE A 181 10.71 -4.70 25.67
C ILE A 181 12.03 -4.01 25.99
N SER A 182 12.75 -4.51 27.00
CA SER A 182 13.95 -3.89 27.56
C SER A 182 15.21 -4.74 27.45
N THR A 183 15.07 -6.00 27.05
CA THR A 183 16.20 -6.94 26.91
C THR A 183 16.16 -7.68 25.58
N PRO A 184 17.31 -8.13 25.05
CA PRO A 184 17.36 -8.98 23.86
C PRO A 184 16.53 -10.26 23.99
N GLU A 185 16.45 -10.88 25.15
CA GLU A 185 15.68 -12.11 25.36
C GLU A 185 14.17 -11.85 25.33
N GLU A 186 13.70 -10.75 25.92
CA GLU A 186 12.30 -10.33 25.80
C GLU A 186 11.93 -10.06 24.33
N ALA A 187 12.83 -9.45 23.55
CA ALA A 187 12.62 -9.23 22.12
C ALA A 187 12.45 -10.56 21.36
N ARG A 188 13.32 -11.54 21.62
CA ARG A 188 13.21 -12.89 21.01
C ARG A 188 11.92 -13.58 21.41
N LEU A 189 11.55 -13.51 22.68
CA LEU A 189 10.32 -14.13 23.19
C LEU A 189 9.09 -13.52 22.51
N TRP A 190 9.02 -12.19 22.42
CA TRP A 190 7.92 -11.49 21.75
C TRP A 190 7.78 -11.93 20.29
N VAL A 191 8.90 -12.04 19.55
CA VAL A 191 8.90 -12.50 18.15
C VAL A 191 8.39 -13.95 18.05
N ARG A 192 8.84 -14.86 18.92
CA ARG A 192 8.38 -16.27 18.96
C ARG A 192 6.87 -16.38 19.21
N GLU A 193 6.34 -15.59 20.14
CA GLU A 193 4.92 -15.59 20.46
C GLU A 193 4.07 -15.12 19.27
N ASN A 194 4.48 -14.04 18.60
CA ASN A 194 3.76 -13.57 17.42
C ASN A 194 3.87 -14.55 16.25
N ALA A 195 5.02 -15.18 16.02
CA ALA A 195 5.18 -16.25 15.04
C ALA A 195 4.25 -17.42 15.32
N LYS A 196 4.20 -17.89 16.58
CA LYS A 196 3.27 -18.96 17.01
C LYS A 196 1.81 -18.60 16.79
N ASN A 197 1.44 -17.33 16.94
CA ASN A 197 0.11 -16.82 16.70
C ASN A 197 -0.21 -16.63 15.20
N GLY A 198 0.76 -16.87 14.29
CA GLY A 198 0.55 -16.87 12.84
C GLY A 198 0.83 -15.53 12.15
N ALA A 199 1.65 -14.65 12.77
CA ALA A 199 2.16 -13.47 12.09
C ALA A 199 2.99 -13.87 10.86
N ASP A 200 2.88 -13.09 9.77
CA ASP A 200 3.64 -13.30 8.53
C ASP A 200 4.98 -12.55 8.55
N GLY A 201 5.11 -11.59 9.43
CA GLY A 201 6.29 -10.77 9.62
C GLY A 201 6.13 -9.83 10.80
N ILE A 202 7.11 -8.95 11.00
CA ILE A 202 7.12 -7.97 12.09
C ILE A 202 7.34 -6.56 11.51
N LYS A 203 6.55 -5.59 11.97
CA LYS A 203 6.74 -4.16 11.70
C LYS A 203 7.54 -3.50 12.82
N PHE A 204 8.63 -2.85 12.47
CA PHE A 204 9.46 -2.06 13.37
C PHE A 204 9.30 -0.56 13.12
N PHE A 205 9.53 0.23 14.17
CA PHE A 205 9.70 1.68 14.11
C PHE A 205 11.08 2.12 14.59
N GLY A 206 11.82 1.20 15.20
CA GLY A 206 13.10 1.37 15.84
C GLY A 206 13.11 0.74 17.23
N ALA A 207 14.29 0.54 17.77
CA ALA A 207 14.54 0.08 19.14
C ALA A 207 16.02 0.32 19.48
N ALA A 208 16.42 0.11 20.74
CA ALA A 208 17.82 0.06 21.10
C ALA A 208 18.54 -1.00 20.24
N PRO A 209 19.76 -0.72 19.76
CA PRO A 209 20.44 -1.56 18.77
C PRO A 209 20.53 -3.05 19.12
N GLU A 210 20.81 -3.38 20.38
CA GLU A 210 20.93 -4.77 20.86
C GLU A 210 19.57 -5.49 20.86
N ILE A 211 18.49 -4.78 21.19
CA ILE A 211 17.12 -5.28 21.19
C ILE A 211 16.65 -5.50 19.74
N PHE A 212 16.89 -4.50 18.88
CA PHE A 212 16.48 -4.57 17.47
C PHE A 212 17.19 -5.72 16.74
N LYS A 213 18.52 -5.85 16.93
CA LYS A 213 19.31 -6.96 16.36
C LYS A 213 18.81 -8.32 16.85
N ALA A 214 18.49 -8.45 18.14
CA ALA A 214 17.97 -9.69 18.70
C ALA A 214 16.60 -10.06 18.10
N ALA A 215 15.71 -9.08 17.92
CA ALA A 215 14.42 -9.30 17.29
C ALA A 215 14.57 -9.71 15.82
N LEU A 216 15.42 -9.05 15.04
CA LEU A 216 15.68 -9.37 13.63
C LEU A 216 16.34 -10.75 13.46
N ASP A 217 17.29 -11.10 14.32
CA ASP A 217 17.93 -12.43 14.33
C ASP A 217 16.90 -13.53 14.58
N GLU A 218 16.02 -13.36 15.56
CA GLU A 218 14.97 -14.34 15.85
C GLU A 218 13.94 -14.41 14.74
N ASN A 219 13.54 -13.25 14.18
CA ASN A 219 12.64 -13.16 13.04
C ASN A 219 13.18 -13.96 11.84
N LYS A 220 14.47 -13.79 11.53
CA LYS A 220 15.15 -14.54 10.47
C LYS A 220 15.18 -16.05 10.74
N LYS A 221 15.48 -16.49 11.98
CA LYS A 221 15.48 -17.91 12.37
C LYS A 221 14.13 -18.58 12.16
N LEU A 222 13.06 -17.83 12.37
CA LEU A 222 11.68 -18.30 12.19
C LEU A 222 11.18 -18.16 10.75
N GLY A 223 12.00 -17.67 9.82
CA GLY A 223 11.63 -17.46 8.42
C GLY A 223 10.62 -16.34 8.18
N LEU A 224 10.40 -15.49 9.18
CA LEU A 224 9.50 -14.34 9.06
C LEU A 224 10.16 -13.20 8.27
N LYS A 225 9.34 -12.41 7.60
CA LYS A 225 9.75 -11.16 6.96
C LYS A 225 9.70 -10.00 7.96
N SER A 226 10.29 -8.87 7.60
CA SER A 226 10.29 -7.67 8.45
C SER A 226 10.16 -6.40 7.64
N ALA A 227 9.52 -5.40 8.22
CA ALA A 227 9.35 -4.07 7.64
C ALA A 227 9.71 -3.02 8.69
N CYS A 228 10.31 -1.91 8.30
CA CYS A 228 10.64 -0.83 9.22
C CYS A 228 10.33 0.55 8.65
N HIS A 229 9.48 1.30 9.38
CA HIS A 229 9.49 2.76 9.33
C HIS A 229 10.60 3.21 10.29
N HIS A 230 11.75 3.66 9.79
CA HIS A 230 12.83 4.13 10.64
C HIS A 230 12.44 5.46 11.29
N ALA A 231 11.96 5.41 12.53
CA ALA A 231 11.58 6.63 13.24
C ALA A 231 12.79 7.57 13.39
N GLN A 232 12.58 8.88 13.16
CA GLN A 232 13.66 9.86 13.22
C GLN A 232 14.37 9.90 14.58
N LEU A 233 13.70 9.50 15.65
CA LEU A 233 14.31 9.37 16.99
C LEU A 233 15.35 8.23 17.09
N GLU A 234 15.33 7.27 16.17
CA GLU A 234 16.16 6.07 16.22
C GLU A 234 17.19 5.97 15.08
N VAL A 235 17.03 6.75 13.99
CA VAL A 235 17.90 6.67 12.81
C VAL A 235 19.37 7.01 13.12
N GLY A 236 19.63 7.86 14.11
CA GLY A 236 20.99 8.16 14.58
C GLY A 236 21.69 6.97 15.24
N ARG A 237 20.93 5.99 15.72
CA ARG A 237 21.46 4.74 16.30
C ARG A 237 21.57 3.63 15.27
N MET A 238 20.53 3.47 14.43
CA MET A 238 20.47 2.44 13.40
C MET A 238 19.74 3.00 12.17
N ASN A 239 20.49 3.45 11.20
CA ASN A 239 19.96 3.81 9.86
C ASN A 239 19.71 2.55 9.01
N VAL A 240 19.28 2.72 7.75
CA VAL A 240 18.95 1.61 6.86
C VAL A 240 20.10 0.63 6.64
N MET A 241 21.35 1.09 6.59
CA MET A 241 22.51 0.23 6.41
C MET A 241 22.71 -0.71 7.61
N ALA A 242 22.57 -0.18 8.83
CA ALA A 242 22.71 -0.96 10.05
C ALA A 242 21.58 -1.98 10.23
N THR A 243 20.34 -1.60 9.88
CA THR A 243 19.18 -2.48 10.00
C THR A 243 19.16 -3.56 8.92
N ALA A 244 19.51 -3.23 7.67
CA ALA A 244 19.66 -4.19 6.57
C ALA A 244 20.74 -5.23 6.89
N ALA A 245 21.92 -4.79 7.37
CA ALA A 245 22.99 -5.68 7.80
C ALA A 245 22.58 -6.58 8.98
N ALA A 246 21.66 -6.13 9.84
CA ALA A 246 21.09 -6.93 10.92
C ALA A 246 19.99 -7.91 10.48
N GLY A 247 19.57 -7.87 9.20
CA GLY A 247 18.59 -8.80 8.62
C GLY A 247 17.19 -8.23 8.42
N LEU A 248 17.00 -6.91 8.51
CA LEU A 248 15.75 -6.27 8.06
C LEU A 248 15.54 -6.55 6.57
N THR A 249 14.32 -6.90 6.17
CA THR A 249 14.02 -7.28 4.77
C THR A 249 13.46 -6.14 3.91
N THR A 250 12.73 -5.20 4.52
CA THR A 250 12.07 -4.10 3.80
C THR A 250 12.15 -2.81 4.61
N MET A 251 12.51 -1.70 3.96
CA MET A 251 12.26 -0.37 4.51
C MET A 251 11.00 0.23 3.89
N GLU A 252 10.27 0.94 4.72
CA GLU A 252 9.12 1.74 4.36
C GLU A 252 9.55 3.20 4.20
N HIS A 253 8.91 3.92 3.27
CA HIS A 253 9.19 5.34 3.05
C HIS A 253 10.67 5.58 2.69
N TRP A 254 11.37 6.38 3.50
CA TRP A 254 12.72 6.83 3.20
C TRP A 254 13.63 7.09 4.41
N TYR A 255 13.06 7.34 5.62
CA TYR A 255 13.88 7.64 6.80
C TYR A 255 14.90 6.55 7.05
N GLY A 256 16.10 6.96 7.43
CA GLY A 256 17.24 6.07 7.57
C GLY A 256 18.06 5.91 6.27
N LEU A 257 17.50 6.24 5.10
CA LEU A 257 18.23 6.17 3.84
C LEU A 257 19.02 7.46 3.55
N PRO A 258 18.47 8.68 3.62
CA PRO A 258 19.27 9.90 3.53
C PRO A 258 20.34 9.96 4.62
N GLU A 259 20.05 9.54 5.85
CA GLU A 259 21.02 9.51 6.95
C GLU A 259 22.16 8.51 6.68
N ALA A 260 21.90 7.42 5.99
CA ALA A 260 22.96 6.51 5.51
C ALA A 260 23.80 7.14 4.39
N LEU A 261 23.24 8.11 3.65
CA LEU A 261 23.89 8.83 2.57
C LEU A 261 24.63 10.09 3.04
N PHE A 262 24.59 10.46 4.32
CA PHE A 262 25.32 11.63 4.78
C PHE A 262 26.82 11.50 4.51
N ASP A 263 27.42 12.61 4.08
CA ASP A 263 28.84 12.75 3.79
C ASP A 263 29.36 14.00 4.51
N GLY A 264 30.30 13.80 5.41
CA GLY A 264 30.81 14.87 6.28
C GLY A 264 29.98 15.16 7.53
N GLN A 265 28.82 14.50 7.72
CA GLN A 265 27.99 14.58 8.93
C GLN A 265 27.39 13.22 9.26
N THR A 266 26.96 13.03 10.52
CA THR A 266 26.35 11.76 11.00
C THR A 266 24.92 11.92 11.48
N LEU A 267 24.48 13.15 11.67
CA LEU A 267 23.13 13.49 12.13
C LEU A 267 22.52 14.52 11.20
N GLN A 268 21.19 14.54 11.13
CA GLN A 268 20.46 15.60 10.44
C GLN A 268 20.72 16.94 11.13
N ASP A 269 20.90 17.98 10.33
CA ASP A 269 20.95 19.36 10.81
C ASP A 269 19.53 19.87 11.05
N TYR A 270 19.18 20.00 12.32
CA TYR A 270 17.87 20.49 12.76
C TYR A 270 17.94 21.95 13.18
N PRO A 271 16.88 22.76 12.93
CA PRO A 271 16.74 24.08 13.52
C PRO A 271 16.79 24.03 15.06
N SER A 272 17.27 25.11 15.68
CA SER A 272 17.45 25.18 17.14
C SER A 272 16.14 25.08 17.93
N ASP A 273 15.01 25.39 17.31
CA ASP A 273 13.66 25.34 17.88
C ASP A 273 12.87 24.09 17.47
N TYR A 274 13.54 23.13 16.79
CA TYR A 274 12.90 21.90 16.37
C TYR A 274 12.34 21.08 17.54
N ASN A 275 11.10 20.62 17.38
CA ASN A 275 10.45 19.73 18.34
C ASN A 275 9.79 18.57 17.58
N TYR A 276 10.30 17.35 17.76
CA TYR A 276 9.78 16.15 17.14
C TYR A 276 8.30 15.86 17.45
N ASN A 277 7.80 16.27 18.63
CA ASN A 277 6.39 16.09 19.00
C ASN A 277 5.43 17.05 18.28
N ASN A 278 5.96 18.02 17.54
CA ASN A 278 5.19 18.88 16.65
C ASN A 278 5.21 18.28 15.24
N GLU A 279 4.12 17.69 14.80
CA GLU A 279 4.01 17.03 13.49
C GLU A 279 4.35 17.98 12.33
N GLN A 280 4.02 19.28 12.46
CA GLN A 280 4.35 20.27 11.44
C GLN A 280 5.86 20.49 11.33
N HIS A 281 6.58 20.69 12.43
CA HIS A 281 8.04 20.78 12.45
C HIS A 281 8.70 19.51 11.91
N ARG A 282 8.16 18.36 12.34
CA ARG A 282 8.67 17.06 11.93
C ARG A 282 8.64 16.88 10.42
N PHE A 283 7.53 17.17 9.77
CA PHE A 283 7.40 17.01 8.33
C PHE A 283 7.98 18.17 7.53
N GLU A 284 8.10 19.35 8.10
CA GLU A 284 8.84 20.45 7.48
C GLU A 284 10.32 20.06 7.29
N GLU A 285 10.96 19.59 8.36
CA GLU A 285 12.38 19.19 8.30
C GLU A 285 12.59 17.89 7.52
N ALA A 286 11.62 17.00 7.49
CA ALA A 286 11.65 15.84 6.60
C ALA A 286 11.73 16.24 5.12
N GLY A 287 11.07 17.33 4.71
CA GLY A 287 11.15 17.89 3.36
C GLY A 287 12.52 18.44 2.98
N ARG A 288 13.41 18.67 3.95
CA ARG A 288 14.78 19.18 3.73
C ARG A 288 15.86 18.10 3.87
N LEU A 289 15.46 16.86 4.20
CA LEU A 289 16.42 15.81 4.60
C LEU A 289 17.28 15.33 3.44
N TRP A 290 16.71 15.06 2.27
CA TRP A 290 17.47 14.57 1.11
C TRP A 290 18.50 15.57 0.56
N LYS A 291 18.34 16.87 0.82
CA LYS A 291 19.33 17.89 0.46
C LYS A 291 20.64 17.76 1.26
N GLN A 292 20.59 17.12 2.42
CA GLN A 292 21.75 16.88 3.28
C GLN A 292 22.47 15.56 2.91
N ALA A 293 21.88 14.74 2.06
CA ALA A 293 22.45 13.51 1.57
C ALA A 293 23.55 13.78 0.52
N ALA A 294 24.46 12.84 0.36
CA ALA A 294 25.45 12.85 -0.71
C ALA A 294 24.79 12.96 -2.08
N LYS A 295 25.42 13.68 -3.00
CA LYS A 295 24.89 13.92 -4.34
C LYS A 295 24.75 12.62 -5.13
N PRO A 296 23.73 12.51 -6.01
CA PRO A 296 23.61 11.39 -6.94
C PRO A 296 24.91 11.14 -7.70
N GLY A 297 25.29 9.86 -7.82
CA GLY A 297 26.51 9.43 -8.50
C GLY A 297 27.81 9.59 -7.71
N SER A 298 27.78 10.20 -6.51
CA SER A 298 28.97 10.30 -5.64
C SER A 298 29.41 8.92 -5.11
N GLU A 299 30.60 8.84 -4.54
CA GLU A 299 31.14 7.61 -3.95
C GLU A 299 30.20 7.07 -2.84
N ARG A 300 29.77 7.94 -1.92
CA ARG A 300 28.86 7.56 -0.82
C ARG A 300 27.50 7.08 -1.34
N TRP A 301 26.91 7.78 -2.32
CA TRP A 301 25.66 7.38 -2.96
C TRP A 301 25.76 5.97 -3.56
N ASN A 302 26.81 5.74 -4.35
CA ASN A 302 27.02 4.43 -4.98
C ASN A 302 27.35 3.34 -3.97
N PHE A 303 28.10 3.64 -2.91
CA PHE A 303 28.41 2.71 -1.84
C PHE A 303 27.15 2.20 -1.15
N VAL A 304 26.30 3.10 -0.65
CA VAL A 304 25.05 2.71 0.05
C VAL A 304 24.15 1.89 -0.87
N MET A 305 23.98 2.33 -2.11
CA MET A 305 23.16 1.62 -3.10
C MET A 305 23.69 0.20 -3.34
N ASN A 306 24.99 0.04 -3.58
CA ASN A 306 25.58 -1.27 -3.85
C ASN A 306 25.53 -2.21 -2.64
N GLU A 307 25.70 -1.70 -1.42
CA GLU A 307 25.58 -2.53 -0.21
C GLU A 307 24.13 -3.01 0.01
N LEU A 308 23.13 -2.15 -0.19
CA LEU A 308 21.73 -2.57 -0.13
C LEU A 308 21.38 -3.63 -1.18
N LEU A 309 21.91 -3.49 -2.42
CA LEU A 309 21.77 -4.51 -3.47
C LEU A 309 22.39 -5.86 -3.08
N LYS A 310 23.59 -5.87 -2.49
CA LYS A 310 24.23 -7.11 -2.00
C LYS A 310 23.42 -7.82 -0.91
N MET A 311 22.68 -7.06 -0.12
CA MET A 311 21.83 -7.60 0.95
C MET A 311 20.43 -8.03 0.46
N ASP A 312 20.15 -7.99 -0.85
CA ASP A 312 18.82 -8.26 -1.45
C ASP A 312 17.69 -7.47 -0.76
N PHE A 313 17.98 -6.21 -0.41
CA PHE A 313 17.11 -5.38 0.38
C PHE A 313 15.93 -4.85 -0.44
N THR A 314 14.76 -4.73 0.18
CA THR A 314 13.56 -4.22 -0.50
C THR A 314 13.29 -2.78 -0.10
N LEU A 315 13.04 -1.91 -1.09
CA LEU A 315 12.51 -0.56 -0.89
C LEU A 315 11.01 -0.57 -1.17
N ASP A 316 10.22 -0.14 -0.19
CA ASP A 316 8.78 0.14 -0.33
C ASP A 316 8.57 1.64 -0.15
N PRO A 317 8.72 2.45 -1.22
CA PRO A 317 8.85 3.90 -1.08
C PRO A 317 7.60 4.58 -0.54
N THR A 318 6.41 4.08 -0.86
CA THR A 318 5.16 4.74 -0.48
C THR A 318 5.17 6.24 -0.81
N PHE A 319 5.58 6.61 -2.01
CA PHE A 319 5.62 8.01 -2.45
C PHE A 319 4.31 8.75 -2.21
N ASN A 320 3.20 8.00 -2.35
CA ASN A 320 1.85 8.51 -2.21
C ASN A 320 1.60 9.22 -0.88
N ILE A 321 2.10 8.68 0.25
CA ILE A 321 1.74 9.22 1.58
C ILE A 321 2.15 10.69 1.76
N TYR A 322 3.27 11.10 1.18
CA TYR A 322 3.76 12.47 1.27
C TYR A 322 3.44 13.34 0.06
N ASP A 323 2.67 12.84 -0.92
CA ASP A 323 2.36 13.60 -2.16
C ASP A 323 1.64 14.93 -1.88
N ALA A 324 0.80 14.98 -0.84
CA ALA A 324 0.15 16.20 -0.39
C ALA A 324 1.14 17.29 0.06
N ASN A 325 2.34 16.93 0.52
CA ASN A 325 3.36 17.89 0.95
C ASN A 325 3.96 18.66 -0.24
N ARG A 326 3.86 18.11 -1.44
CA ARG A 326 4.30 18.76 -2.69
C ARG A 326 3.24 19.69 -3.26
N ASP A 327 1.98 19.35 -3.06
CA ASP A 327 0.81 20.07 -3.56
C ASP A 327 -0.42 19.67 -2.73
N LEU A 328 -0.64 20.43 -1.66
CA LEU A 328 -1.75 20.20 -0.75
C LEU A 328 -3.10 20.28 -1.45
N MET A 329 -3.29 21.27 -2.33
CA MET A 329 -4.59 21.52 -2.95
C MET A 329 -4.96 20.41 -3.93
N ARG A 330 -3.98 19.86 -4.66
CA ARG A 330 -4.19 18.69 -5.53
C ARG A 330 -4.68 17.48 -4.73
N ALA A 331 -4.05 17.19 -3.59
CA ALA A 331 -4.45 16.07 -2.75
C ALA A 331 -5.85 16.27 -2.15
N ARG A 332 -6.12 17.44 -1.58
CA ARG A 332 -7.42 17.76 -0.95
C ARG A 332 -8.59 17.86 -1.91
N GLN A 333 -8.36 18.29 -3.15
CA GLN A 333 -9.40 18.50 -4.16
C GLN A 333 -9.52 17.35 -5.15
N ALA A 334 -8.88 16.22 -4.88
CA ALA A 334 -9.03 15.04 -5.72
C ALA A 334 -10.52 14.66 -5.85
N ASP A 335 -10.95 14.37 -7.08
CA ASP A 335 -12.37 14.23 -7.46
C ASP A 335 -13.11 13.12 -6.70
N TRP A 336 -12.37 12.12 -6.17
CA TRP A 336 -12.94 11.02 -5.39
C TRP A 336 -13.36 11.40 -3.97
N HIS A 337 -12.75 12.45 -3.36
CA HIS A 337 -13.06 12.79 -1.97
C HIS A 337 -14.52 13.13 -1.74
N LYS A 338 -15.11 13.87 -2.67
CA LYS A 338 -16.53 14.25 -2.57
C LYS A 338 -17.48 13.05 -2.53
N ILE A 339 -17.08 11.92 -3.10
CA ILE A 339 -17.96 10.76 -3.28
C ILE A 339 -17.62 9.65 -2.29
N TYR A 340 -16.34 9.39 -2.07
CA TYR A 340 -15.88 8.16 -1.42
C TYR A 340 -15.23 8.36 -0.05
N THR A 341 -14.97 9.60 0.40
CA THR A 341 -14.36 9.83 1.70
C THR A 341 -15.41 9.95 2.81
N LEU A 342 -15.29 9.13 3.85
CA LEU A 342 -16.16 9.19 5.01
C LEU A 342 -16.03 10.51 5.78
N PRO A 343 -17.09 11.04 6.40
CA PRO A 343 -17.04 12.22 7.25
C PRO A 343 -16.02 12.09 8.40
N SER A 344 -15.94 10.91 9.02
CA SER A 344 -14.98 10.61 10.09
C SER A 344 -13.54 10.71 9.60
N LEU A 345 -13.23 10.12 8.44
CA LEU A 345 -11.91 10.20 7.84
C LEU A 345 -11.56 11.62 7.41
N TRP A 346 -12.54 12.34 6.89
CA TRP A 346 -12.38 13.74 6.51
C TRP A 346 -12.08 14.63 7.74
N LYS A 347 -12.74 14.34 8.86
CA LYS A 347 -12.44 14.99 10.15
C LYS A 347 -11.03 14.63 10.65
N PHE A 348 -10.60 13.38 10.45
CA PHE A 348 -9.25 12.94 10.79
C PHE A 348 -8.18 13.67 9.99
N TYR A 349 -8.47 14.06 8.74
CA TYR A 349 -7.58 14.89 7.92
C TYR A 349 -7.53 16.37 8.32
N ALA A 350 -8.27 16.80 9.34
CA ALA A 350 -8.17 18.18 9.81
C ALA A 350 -6.75 18.47 10.34
N PRO A 351 -6.15 19.63 9.99
CA PRO A 351 -4.80 19.98 10.42
C PRO A 351 -4.62 19.90 11.93
N SER A 352 -3.53 19.31 12.38
CA SER A 352 -3.20 19.12 13.79
C SER A 352 -1.68 19.12 13.99
N ARG A 353 -1.22 19.71 15.11
CA ARG A 353 0.20 19.63 15.51
C ARG A 353 0.57 18.34 16.22
N ILE A 354 -0.44 17.51 16.56
CA ILE A 354 -0.28 16.30 17.38
C ILE A 354 -0.90 15.05 16.74
N SER A 355 -1.42 15.16 15.53
CA SER A 355 -2.09 14.07 14.82
C SER A 355 -1.50 13.87 13.43
N HIS A 356 -1.32 12.61 13.06
CA HIS A 356 -0.80 12.19 11.77
C HIS A 356 -1.79 12.34 10.61
N GLY A 357 -3.01 12.82 10.87
CA GLY A 357 -4.05 13.01 9.85
C GLY A 357 -3.70 14.07 8.82
N SER A 358 -3.22 15.22 9.30
CA SER A 358 -2.58 16.27 8.52
C SER A 358 -1.91 17.30 9.45
N TYR A 359 -1.05 18.18 8.91
CA TYR A 359 -0.18 19.05 9.70
C TYR A 359 0.10 20.43 9.06
N TRP A 360 -0.74 20.90 8.13
CA TRP A 360 -0.53 22.17 7.43
C TRP A 360 -1.17 23.35 8.17
N PHE A 361 -0.54 23.82 9.26
CA PHE A 361 -0.98 25.05 9.89
C PHE A 361 -0.35 26.30 9.29
N ASP A 362 0.97 26.27 9.11
CA ASP A 362 1.76 27.44 8.77
C ASP A 362 2.60 27.22 7.49
N TRP A 363 2.31 26.16 6.72
CA TRP A 363 3.04 25.87 5.50
C TRP A 363 2.65 26.79 4.35
N GLY A 364 3.67 27.18 3.60
CA GLY A 364 3.55 27.99 2.40
C GLY A 364 4.41 27.44 1.25
N THR A 365 4.78 28.33 0.36
CA THR A 365 5.51 28.00 -0.86
C THR A 365 6.86 27.33 -0.57
N GLU A 366 7.58 27.77 0.45
CA GLU A 366 8.92 27.26 0.77
C GLU A 366 8.91 25.78 1.18
N GLN A 367 7.92 25.38 1.96
CA GLN A 367 7.77 23.97 2.36
C GLN A 367 7.42 23.09 1.16
N GLU A 368 6.50 23.55 0.30
CA GLU A 368 6.17 22.81 -0.92
C GLU A 368 7.35 22.68 -1.90
N ILE A 369 8.16 23.75 -2.06
CA ILE A 369 9.37 23.73 -2.87
C ILE A 369 10.36 22.71 -2.28
N ALA A 370 10.60 22.75 -0.97
CA ALA A 370 11.50 21.83 -0.29
C ALA A 370 11.06 20.38 -0.53
N TRP A 371 9.77 20.06 -0.42
CA TRP A 371 9.25 18.74 -0.67
C TRP A 371 9.33 18.32 -2.15
N LYS A 372 9.11 19.23 -3.11
CA LYS A 372 9.29 18.93 -4.55
C LYS A 372 10.76 18.58 -4.87
N GLU A 373 11.71 19.29 -4.28
CA GLU A 373 13.13 19.01 -4.46
C GLU A 373 13.55 17.69 -3.78
N ASN A 374 13.02 17.45 -2.58
CA ASN A 374 13.21 16.22 -1.83
C ASN A 374 12.76 15.00 -2.64
N TYR A 375 11.56 15.08 -3.26
CA TYR A 375 11.04 14.01 -4.13
C TYR A 375 11.93 13.72 -5.34
N LYS A 376 12.57 14.72 -5.94
CA LYS A 376 13.47 14.52 -7.08
C LYS A 376 14.63 13.60 -6.71
N LEU A 377 15.27 13.85 -5.57
CA LEU A 377 16.41 13.05 -5.11
C LEU A 377 15.97 11.65 -4.68
N TRP A 378 14.87 11.57 -3.94
CA TRP A 378 14.30 10.31 -3.50
C TRP A 378 13.88 9.41 -4.67
N MET A 379 13.10 9.94 -5.61
CA MET A 379 12.70 9.23 -6.83
C MET A 379 13.89 8.81 -7.67
N GLN A 380 14.91 9.64 -7.76
CA GLN A 380 16.15 9.31 -8.48
C GLN A 380 16.83 8.10 -7.82
N PHE A 381 17.00 8.09 -6.50
CA PHE A 381 17.62 6.96 -5.80
C PHE A 381 16.84 5.66 -6.04
N VAL A 382 15.51 5.70 -5.86
CA VAL A 382 14.64 4.53 -6.03
C VAL A 382 14.69 3.99 -7.46
N ASN A 383 14.68 4.87 -8.47
CA ASN A 383 14.77 4.46 -9.87
C ASN A 383 16.16 3.88 -10.23
N GLU A 384 17.25 4.49 -9.75
CA GLU A 384 18.60 3.95 -9.94
C GLU A 384 18.76 2.59 -9.26
N TYR A 385 18.22 2.44 -8.04
CA TYR A 385 18.21 1.17 -7.31
C TYR A 385 17.50 0.07 -8.10
N LYS A 386 16.28 0.35 -8.60
CA LYS A 386 15.53 -0.55 -9.48
C LYS A 386 16.32 -0.88 -10.76
N ASN A 387 16.93 0.10 -11.42
CA ASN A 387 17.69 -0.10 -12.66
C ASN A 387 18.94 -0.98 -12.48
N LYS A 388 19.49 -1.01 -11.27
CA LYS A 388 20.59 -1.91 -10.88
C LYS A 388 20.11 -3.30 -10.41
N GLY A 389 18.83 -3.61 -10.53
CA GLY A 389 18.22 -4.90 -10.16
C GLY A 389 17.65 -4.97 -8.74
N GLY A 390 17.68 -3.87 -7.99
CA GLY A 390 17.10 -3.81 -6.65
C GLY A 390 15.59 -4.01 -6.65
N ARG A 391 15.08 -4.61 -5.57
CA ARG A 391 13.64 -4.85 -5.40
C ARG A 391 12.97 -3.58 -4.89
N VAL A 392 12.03 -3.06 -5.70
CA VAL A 392 11.14 -1.96 -5.34
C VAL A 392 9.70 -2.46 -5.44
N THR A 393 8.91 -2.21 -4.42
CA THR A 393 7.49 -2.60 -4.32
C THR A 393 6.58 -1.38 -4.39
N ALA A 394 5.27 -1.60 -4.40
CA ALA A 394 4.25 -0.56 -4.32
C ALA A 394 3.46 -0.72 -3.02
N GLY A 395 3.52 0.28 -2.17
CA GLY A 395 2.77 0.39 -0.93
C GLY A 395 2.05 1.72 -0.87
N SER A 396 0.80 1.76 -0.39
CA SER A 396 -0.01 2.97 -0.46
C SER A 396 0.07 3.85 0.79
N ASP A 397 0.21 3.26 1.95
CA ASP A 397 0.10 3.93 3.26
C ASP A 397 -1.13 4.85 3.36
N SER A 398 -2.24 4.39 2.76
CA SER A 398 -3.48 5.17 2.66
C SER A 398 -4.26 5.20 3.99
N GLY A 399 -5.12 6.21 4.14
CA GLY A 399 -5.89 6.48 5.35
C GLY A 399 -5.34 7.67 6.15
N PHE A 400 -4.27 8.31 5.67
CA PHE A 400 -3.60 9.47 6.25
C PHE A 400 -3.39 10.55 5.17
N ILE A 401 -3.21 11.78 5.57
CA ILE A 401 -2.69 12.89 4.76
C ILE A 401 -3.40 13.01 3.39
N TYR A 402 -4.73 12.99 3.40
CA TYR A 402 -5.60 13.05 2.21
C TYR A 402 -5.43 11.89 1.22
N GLN A 403 -4.79 10.78 1.61
CA GLN A 403 -4.67 9.60 0.76
C GLN A 403 -5.77 8.60 1.07
N LEU A 404 -6.62 8.32 0.07
CA LEU A 404 -7.78 7.44 0.22
C LEU A 404 -7.43 6.00 -0.20
N TYR A 405 -7.89 5.02 0.56
CA TYR A 405 -7.71 3.59 0.28
C TYR A 405 -8.07 3.25 -1.18
N GLY A 406 -7.29 2.42 -1.82
CA GLY A 406 -7.43 2.07 -3.23
C GLY A 406 -6.97 3.18 -4.17
N PHE A 407 -7.52 4.38 -4.07
CA PHE A 407 -7.11 5.54 -4.87
C PHE A 407 -5.64 5.90 -4.66
N GLY A 408 -5.20 5.96 -3.40
CA GLY A 408 -3.80 6.22 -3.07
C GLY A 408 -2.86 5.16 -3.62
N TYR A 409 -3.28 3.90 -3.72
CA TYR A 409 -2.48 2.87 -4.34
C TYR A 409 -2.24 3.13 -5.85
N ILE A 410 -3.28 3.49 -6.59
CA ILE A 410 -3.08 3.84 -8.02
C ILE A 410 -2.25 5.13 -8.15
N ARG A 411 -2.39 6.06 -7.19
CA ARG A 411 -1.52 7.23 -7.14
C ARG A 411 -0.04 6.86 -6.91
N GLU A 412 0.25 5.87 -6.09
CA GLU A 412 1.61 5.32 -5.95
C GLU A 412 2.15 4.83 -7.29
N LEU A 413 1.33 4.13 -8.09
CA LEU A 413 1.73 3.66 -9.42
C LEU A 413 2.03 4.83 -10.38
N GLU A 414 1.27 5.92 -10.32
CA GLU A 414 1.59 7.15 -11.06
C GLU A 414 2.94 7.75 -10.62
N LEU A 415 3.20 7.76 -9.30
CA LEU A 415 4.45 8.31 -8.74
C LEU A 415 5.67 7.44 -9.08
N LEU A 416 5.52 6.13 -9.14
CA LEU A 416 6.55 5.25 -9.71
C LEU A 416 6.83 5.57 -11.19
N ARG A 417 5.79 5.89 -11.98
CA ARG A 417 5.97 6.41 -13.36
C ARG A 417 6.72 7.73 -13.39
N GLU A 418 6.37 8.66 -12.50
CA GLU A 418 7.07 9.96 -12.35
C GLU A 418 8.54 9.75 -11.98
N ALA A 419 8.84 8.76 -11.14
CA ALA A 419 10.20 8.38 -10.76
C ALA A 419 11.03 7.78 -11.91
N GLY A 420 10.41 7.46 -13.07
CA GLY A 420 11.11 6.95 -14.26
C GLY A 420 10.93 5.45 -14.54
N PHE A 421 10.07 4.75 -13.80
CA PHE A 421 9.75 3.35 -14.11
C PHE A 421 9.00 3.25 -15.44
N LEU A 422 9.34 2.29 -16.28
CA LEU A 422 8.56 1.96 -17.47
C LEU A 422 7.19 1.35 -17.08
N PRO A 423 6.15 1.43 -17.94
CA PRO A 423 4.82 0.89 -17.59
C PRO A 423 4.83 -0.56 -17.09
N LEU A 424 5.56 -1.46 -17.75
CA LEU A 424 5.69 -2.85 -17.30
C LEU A 424 6.46 -2.98 -15.99
N GLU A 425 7.41 -2.09 -15.70
CA GLU A 425 8.14 -2.09 -14.43
C GLU A 425 7.24 -1.66 -13.27
N VAL A 426 6.32 -0.72 -13.50
CA VAL A 426 5.28 -0.36 -12.52
C VAL A 426 4.39 -1.55 -12.22
N ILE A 427 3.91 -2.27 -13.24
CA ILE A 427 3.09 -3.49 -13.03
C ILE A 427 3.88 -4.54 -12.25
N ARG A 428 5.18 -4.72 -12.54
CA ARG A 428 6.04 -5.62 -11.75
C ARG A 428 6.17 -5.19 -10.29
N ALA A 429 6.36 -3.91 -10.02
CA ALA A 429 6.41 -3.37 -8.64
C ALA A 429 5.10 -3.61 -7.90
N ALA A 430 3.97 -3.40 -8.60
CA ALA A 430 2.62 -3.55 -8.07
C ALA A 430 2.19 -5.03 -7.84
N THR A 431 2.94 -6.01 -8.34
CA THR A 431 2.52 -7.42 -8.34
C THR A 431 3.66 -8.36 -7.94
N LEU A 432 4.55 -8.70 -8.88
CA LEU A 432 5.61 -9.69 -8.69
C LEU A 432 6.60 -9.31 -7.59
N LYS A 433 7.02 -8.03 -7.55
CA LYS A 433 8.00 -7.57 -6.55
C LYS A 433 7.43 -7.59 -5.14
N GLY A 434 6.14 -7.29 -4.98
CA GLY A 434 5.41 -7.50 -3.73
C GLY A 434 5.36 -8.99 -3.33
N ALA A 435 5.03 -9.87 -4.27
CA ALA A 435 5.01 -11.31 -4.04
C ALA A 435 6.38 -11.87 -3.64
N GLU A 436 7.47 -11.42 -4.29
CA GLU A 436 8.85 -11.77 -3.93
C GLU A 436 9.18 -11.32 -2.49
N ALA A 437 8.88 -10.06 -2.15
CA ALA A 437 9.14 -9.52 -0.83
C ALA A 437 8.37 -10.24 0.29
N LEU A 438 7.16 -10.70 -0.01
CA LEU A 438 6.31 -11.46 0.91
C LEU A 438 6.67 -12.97 0.98
N GLY A 439 7.55 -13.46 0.09
CA GLY A 439 7.85 -14.89 -0.01
C GLY A 439 6.71 -15.72 -0.60
N MET A 440 5.86 -15.10 -1.44
CA MET A 440 4.68 -15.72 -2.04
C MET A 440 4.78 -15.86 -3.56
N VAL A 441 5.95 -15.73 -4.14
CA VAL A 441 6.18 -15.72 -5.60
C VAL A 441 5.65 -16.98 -6.30
N ASP A 442 5.63 -18.12 -5.62
CA ASP A 442 5.09 -19.39 -6.15
C ASP A 442 3.55 -19.42 -6.16
N LYS A 443 2.88 -18.45 -5.53
CA LYS A 443 1.43 -18.43 -5.35
C LYS A 443 0.74 -17.26 -6.06
N ILE A 444 1.35 -16.09 -6.08
CA ILE A 444 0.77 -14.84 -6.59
C ILE A 444 1.81 -14.02 -7.36
N GLY A 445 1.40 -12.86 -7.88
CA GLY A 445 2.26 -11.83 -8.46
C GLY A 445 2.51 -11.97 -9.95
N SER A 446 2.13 -13.08 -10.59
CA SER A 446 2.17 -13.26 -12.04
C SER A 446 1.07 -14.21 -12.51
N ILE A 447 0.71 -14.15 -13.79
CA ILE A 447 -0.27 -15.06 -14.41
C ILE A 447 0.50 -16.27 -14.96
N GLU A 448 0.54 -17.33 -14.17
CA GLU A 448 1.26 -18.59 -14.49
C GLU A 448 0.49 -19.80 -13.97
N ILE A 449 0.62 -20.92 -14.68
CA ILE A 449 -0.01 -22.19 -14.30
C ILE A 449 0.46 -22.60 -12.91
N GLY A 450 -0.49 -22.99 -12.04
CA GLY A 450 -0.23 -23.40 -10.65
C GLY A 450 -0.39 -22.29 -9.63
N LYS A 451 -0.44 -21.02 -10.04
CA LYS A 451 -0.67 -19.88 -9.14
C LYS A 451 -2.15 -19.64 -8.87
N TYR A 452 -2.45 -18.85 -7.85
CA TYR A 452 -3.80 -18.44 -7.54
C TYR A 452 -4.39 -17.56 -8.64
N ALA A 453 -5.67 -17.70 -8.88
CA ALA A 453 -6.44 -16.90 -9.83
C ALA A 453 -6.78 -15.55 -9.23
N ASP A 454 -5.75 -14.71 -9.09
CA ASP A 454 -5.83 -13.33 -8.65
C ASP A 454 -5.58 -12.42 -9.85
N PHE A 455 -6.61 -11.70 -10.32
CA PHE A 455 -6.54 -10.91 -11.55
C PHE A 455 -7.21 -9.54 -11.42
N VAL A 456 -6.75 -8.62 -12.26
CA VAL A 456 -7.41 -7.35 -12.56
C VAL A 456 -7.79 -7.33 -14.04
N LEU A 457 -9.06 -7.07 -14.36
CA LEU A 457 -9.56 -6.96 -15.72
C LEU A 457 -10.08 -5.55 -15.98
N LEU A 458 -9.77 -5.02 -17.17
CA LEU A 458 -10.19 -3.70 -17.61
C LEU A 458 -10.30 -3.64 -19.15
N ASP A 459 -11.12 -2.69 -19.65
CA ASP A 459 -11.36 -2.53 -21.09
C ASP A 459 -10.24 -1.71 -21.77
N GLU A 460 -9.53 -0.86 -21.02
CA GLU A 460 -8.50 0.04 -21.54
C GLU A 460 -7.08 -0.46 -21.27
N ASN A 461 -6.12 -0.11 -22.14
CA ASN A 461 -4.73 -0.52 -22.00
C ASN A 461 -3.99 0.28 -20.90
N PRO A 462 -3.65 -0.32 -19.75
CA PRO A 462 -2.99 0.37 -18.66
C PRO A 462 -1.52 0.72 -18.96
N LEU A 463 -0.90 0.10 -19.96
CA LEU A 463 0.46 0.45 -20.37
C LEU A 463 0.48 1.76 -21.16
N ALA A 464 -0.61 2.11 -21.84
CA ALA A 464 -0.77 3.39 -22.52
C ALA A 464 -1.14 4.51 -21.54
N ASN A 465 -1.97 4.20 -20.53
CA ASN A 465 -2.38 5.16 -19.52
C ASN A 465 -2.62 4.47 -18.17
N ILE A 466 -1.71 4.67 -17.23
CA ILE A 466 -1.81 4.03 -15.91
C ILE A 466 -3.06 4.47 -15.11
N LYS A 467 -3.61 5.66 -15.41
CA LYS A 467 -4.79 6.20 -14.72
C LYS A 467 -6.08 5.43 -15.00
N VAL A 468 -6.10 4.58 -16.04
CA VAL A 468 -7.25 3.69 -16.28
C VAL A 468 -7.38 2.60 -15.21
N LEU A 469 -6.37 2.43 -14.36
CA LEU A 469 -6.38 1.53 -13.21
C LEU A 469 -7.17 2.06 -12.00
N TYR A 470 -7.45 3.38 -11.92
CA TYR A 470 -8.41 3.85 -10.93
C TYR A 470 -9.74 3.12 -11.10
N GLY A 471 -10.33 2.64 -10.01
CA GLY A 471 -11.64 1.96 -10.09
C GLY A 471 -12.73 2.83 -10.73
N THR A 472 -12.62 4.15 -10.60
CA THR A 472 -13.49 5.13 -11.26
C THR A 472 -13.08 5.44 -12.71
N GLY A 473 -11.93 4.96 -13.17
CA GLY A 473 -11.35 5.37 -14.46
C GLY A 473 -10.74 6.77 -14.41
N THR A 474 -10.43 7.30 -15.58
CA THR A 474 -9.83 8.63 -15.77
C THR A 474 -10.66 9.50 -16.70
N ILE A 475 -10.46 10.79 -16.61
CA ILE A 475 -11.11 11.77 -17.48
C ILE A 475 -10.19 12.06 -18.67
N LYS A 476 -10.75 12.04 -19.87
CA LYS A 476 -10.12 12.59 -21.08
C LYS A 476 -11.09 13.55 -21.80
N LEU A 477 -10.56 14.39 -22.64
CA LEU A 477 -11.37 15.18 -23.57
C LEU A 477 -11.57 14.37 -24.85
N ASN A 478 -12.83 14.32 -25.34
CA ASN A 478 -13.16 13.76 -26.63
C ASN A 478 -12.92 14.77 -27.77
N GLU A 479 -13.16 14.38 -29.00
CA GLU A 479 -12.97 15.25 -30.19
C GLU A 479 -13.86 16.49 -30.18
N LYS A 480 -14.95 16.48 -29.42
CA LYS A 480 -15.85 17.63 -29.23
C LYS A 480 -15.46 18.55 -28.09
N ASN A 481 -14.29 18.29 -27.45
CA ASN A 481 -13.83 18.99 -26.26
C ASN A 481 -14.74 18.79 -25.03
N GLU A 482 -15.47 17.68 -24.98
CA GLU A 482 -16.28 17.28 -23.83
C GLU A 482 -15.48 16.33 -22.93
N ALA A 483 -15.60 16.52 -21.61
CA ALA A 483 -14.98 15.62 -20.65
C ALA A 483 -15.75 14.30 -20.59
N GLU A 484 -15.06 13.20 -20.86
CA GLU A 484 -15.60 11.85 -20.70
C GLU A 484 -14.76 11.02 -19.76
N ARG A 485 -15.40 10.13 -18.99
CA ARG A 485 -14.71 9.20 -18.12
C ARG A 485 -14.55 7.86 -18.82
N ILE A 486 -13.29 7.39 -18.89
CA ILE A 486 -12.96 6.14 -19.57
C ILE A 486 -12.24 5.18 -18.62
N GLY A 487 -12.27 3.89 -18.93
CA GLY A 487 -11.53 2.84 -18.21
C GLY A 487 -12.08 2.60 -16.82
N GLY A 488 -11.18 2.28 -15.94
CA GLY A 488 -11.45 1.81 -14.60
C GLY A 488 -11.43 0.28 -14.53
N VAL A 489 -10.98 -0.23 -13.38
CA VAL A 489 -11.07 -1.67 -13.10
C VAL A 489 -12.51 -2.12 -13.28
N LYS A 490 -12.72 -3.16 -14.09
CA LYS A 490 -14.03 -3.76 -14.34
C LYS A 490 -14.28 -4.90 -13.39
N TYR A 491 -13.33 -5.82 -13.31
CA TYR A 491 -13.39 -6.95 -12.37
C TYR A 491 -12.08 -7.08 -11.61
N THR A 492 -12.21 -7.33 -10.32
CA THR A 492 -11.14 -7.86 -9.48
C THR A 492 -11.47 -9.31 -9.19
N ILE A 493 -10.57 -10.21 -9.54
CA ILE A 493 -10.75 -11.65 -9.24
C ILE A 493 -9.73 -12.01 -8.16
N LYS A 494 -10.21 -12.54 -7.05
CA LYS A 494 -9.38 -13.05 -5.96
C LYS A 494 -9.76 -14.49 -5.65
N ASP A 495 -8.79 -15.39 -5.68
CA ASP A 495 -9.01 -16.83 -5.49
C ASP A 495 -10.10 -17.40 -6.43
N GLY A 496 -10.22 -16.88 -7.66
CA GLY A 496 -11.24 -17.27 -8.63
C GLY A 496 -12.64 -16.71 -8.38
N ILE A 497 -12.83 -15.87 -7.36
CA ILE A 497 -14.09 -15.17 -7.10
C ILE A 497 -14.07 -13.83 -7.81
N ILE A 498 -15.12 -13.57 -8.60
CA ILE A 498 -15.24 -12.38 -9.47
C ILE A 498 -15.96 -11.27 -8.70
N TYR A 499 -15.27 -10.19 -8.38
CA TYR A 499 -15.84 -8.97 -7.82
C TYR A 499 -16.01 -7.93 -8.93
N ASP A 500 -17.23 -7.44 -9.11
CA ASP A 500 -17.51 -6.27 -9.95
C ASP A 500 -17.00 -5.01 -9.24
N ALA A 501 -15.94 -4.41 -9.78
CA ALA A 501 -15.29 -3.26 -9.14
C ALA A 501 -16.20 -2.03 -9.07
N LYS A 502 -17.06 -1.83 -10.07
CA LYS A 502 -18.01 -0.71 -10.08
C LYS A 502 -19.08 -0.88 -9.00
N LYS A 503 -19.54 -2.13 -8.79
CA LYS A 503 -20.45 -2.45 -7.69
C LYS A 503 -19.78 -2.24 -6.32
N MET A 504 -18.52 -2.67 -6.16
CA MET A 504 -17.77 -2.40 -4.91
C MET A 504 -17.73 -0.90 -4.61
N LEU A 505 -17.43 -0.06 -5.60
CA LEU A 505 -17.42 1.38 -5.43
C LEU A 505 -18.81 1.98 -5.19
N ALA A 506 -19.86 1.44 -5.82
CA ALA A 506 -21.23 1.87 -5.56
C ALA A 506 -21.65 1.56 -4.09
N ASP A 507 -21.25 0.40 -3.57
CA ASP A 507 -21.49 0.04 -2.17
C ASP A 507 -20.76 0.99 -1.22
N VAL A 508 -19.49 1.34 -1.53
CA VAL A 508 -18.73 2.35 -0.77
C VAL A 508 -19.43 3.70 -0.79
N LYS A 509 -19.89 4.15 -1.97
CA LYS A 509 -20.67 5.38 -2.07
C LYS A 509 -21.92 5.34 -1.17
N ALA A 510 -22.64 4.24 -1.16
CA ALA A 510 -23.81 4.09 -0.30
C ALA A 510 -23.47 4.14 1.21
N ILE A 511 -22.31 3.57 1.61
CA ILE A 511 -21.81 3.69 2.99
C ILE A 511 -21.52 5.17 3.32
N VAL A 512 -20.84 5.87 2.42
CA VAL A 512 -20.51 7.28 2.61
C VAL A 512 -21.76 8.16 2.64
N ASP A 513 -22.72 7.94 1.75
CA ASP A 513 -23.97 8.71 1.71
C ASP A 513 -24.79 8.54 3.01
N ARG A 514 -24.87 7.31 3.57
CA ARG A 514 -25.49 7.09 4.88
C ARG A 514 -24.77 7.85 6.00
N ALA A 515 -23.44 7.74 6.03
CA ALA A 515 -22.65 8.43 7.06
C ALA A 515 -22.78 9.97 6.97
N LYS A 516 -22.94 10.52 5.76
CA LYS A 516 -23.23 11.94 5.56
C LYS A 516 -24.60 12.36 6.08
N ALA A 517 -25.63 11.55 5.79
CA ALA A 517 -26.99 11.80 6.26
C ALA A 517 -27.11 11.78 7.79
N GLU A 518 -26.34 10.91 8.47
CA GLU A 518 -26.26 10.84 9.93
C GLU A 518 -25.51 12.02 10.56
N ASN A 519 -24.70 12.75 9.80
CA ASN A 519 -23.91 13.90 10.25
C ASN A 519 -24.41 15.25 9.70
N ASP A 520 -25.74 15.44 9.53
CA ASP A 520 -26.40 16.65 9.05
C ASP A 520 -25.99 17.12 7.64
N GLY A 521 -25.56 16.19 6.79
CA GLY A 521 -25.46 16.38 5.33
C GLY A 521 -24.33 17.26 4.82
N GLU A 522 -23.64 18.02 5.65
CA GLU A 522 -22.63 18.97 5.20
C GLU A 522 -21.21 18.57 5.60
N LEU A 523 -20.46 18.05 4.62
CA LEU A 523 -19.02 17.91 4.73
C LEU A 523 -18.36 19.22 4.26
N LEU A 524 -18.04 20.06 5.23
CA LEU A 524 -17.05 21.11 4.98
C LEU A 524 -15.69 20.46 4.83
N GLN A 525 -14.96 20.84 3.80
CA GLN A 525 -13.55 20.47 3.72
C GLN A 525 -12.81 21.05 4.92
N PRO A 526 -11.79 20.37 5.48
CA PRO A 526 -11.00 20.94 6.54
C PRO A 526 -10.54 22.35 6.18
N GLY A 527 -10.87 23.33 7.01
CA GLY A 527 -10.58 24.74 6.78
C GLY A 527 -11.65 25.56 6.05
N GLU A 528 -12.69 24.94 5.52
CA GLU A 528 -13.84 25.68 5.00
C GLU A 528 -14.74 26.18 6.14
N LYS A 529 -15.10 27.45 6.10
CA LYS A 529 -16.12 28.02 6.99
C LYS A 529 -17.48 27.92 6.29
N LYS A 530 -18.54 27.57 7.02
CA LYS A 530 -19.91 27.82 6.53
C LYS A 530 -20.02 29.27 6.13
N LEU A 531 -20.25 29.53 4.86
CA LEU A 531 -20.73 30.83 4.44
C LEU A 531 -22.11 31.00 5.11
N LYS A 532 -22.24 31.93 6.02
CA LYS A 532 -23.58 32.28 6.54
C LYS A 532 -24.40 32.75 5.35
N PRO A 533 -25.66 32.29 5.22
CA PRO A 533 -26.55 32.74 4.18
C PRO A 533 -26.75 34.25 4.18
#